data_cfb9f7f99b906c8233dcad2bc97de758
#
_entry.id   cfb9f7f99b906c8233dcad2bc97de758
#
_cell.length_a   1.000
_cell.length_b   1.000
_cell.length_c   1.000
_cell.angle_alpha   90.00
_cell.angle_beta   90.00
_cell.angle_gamma   90.00
#
_symmetry.space_group_name_H-M   'P 1'
#
loop_
_entity.id
_entity.type
_entity.pdbx_description
1 polymer ?
#
loop_
_entity_poly.entity_id
_entity_poly.type
_entity_poly.pdbx_seq_one_letter_code
_entity_poly.pdbx_strand_id
1 'polypeptide(L)'
;MIAARVTESYASLFLTSTHDDGSRHAPIARVGAFEVRLLELPSANSPEEASLWVELYDRGHRVGVDSYKCGDLDEAIDVAQLLMTQATQLNSEAGEAVAFSFGRSSDVIE
;
A
#
# COMPACT_ATOMS: atom_id res chain seq x y z
N MET A 1 -12.00 10.56 1.51
CA MET A 1 -12.55 9.80 0.37
C MET A 1 -11.43 9.15 -0.43
N ILE A 2 -11.47 7.84 -0.59
CA ILE A 2 -10.36 7.11 -1.20
C ILE A 2 -10.14 7.48 -2.68
N ALA A 3 -11.23 7.71 -3.42
CA ALA A 3 -11.13 8.07 -4.83
C ALA A 3 -10.31 9.34 -5.04
N ALA A 4 -10.55 10.37 -4.21
CA ALA A 4 -9.80 11.61 -4.30
C ALA A 4 -8.32 11.38 -3.98
N ARG A 5 -8.01 10.55 -3.00
CA ARG A 5 -6.63 10.23 -2.63
C ARG A 5 -5.90 9.49 -3.73
N VAL A 6 -6.56 8.54 -4.38
CA VAL A 6 -5.97 7.81 -5.52
C VAL A 6 -5.67 8.78 -6.65
N THR A 7 -6.60 9.67 -6.96
CA THR A 7 -6.43 10.67 -8.02
C THR A 7 -5.25 11.60 -7.71
N GLU A 8 -5.14 12.06 -6.47
CA GLU A 8 -4.03 12.91 -6.04
C GLU A 8 -2.69 12.17 -6.12
N SER A 9 -2.68 10.91 -5.69
CA SER A 9 -1.48 10.08 -5.76
C SER A 9 -1.04 9.85 -7.20
N TYR A 10 -1.99 9.64 -8.09
CA TYR A 10 -1.69 9.46 -9.50
C TYR A 10 -1.05 10.72 -10.09
N ALA A 11 -1.60 11.90 -9.76
CA ALA A 11 -1.00 13.16 -10.18
C ALA A 11 0.41 13.34 -9.61
N SER A 12 0.61 12.95 -8.35
CA SER A 12 1.91 13.03 -7.67
C SER A 12 2.96 12.15 -8.34
N LEU A 13 2.57 11.01 -8.90
CA LEU A 13 3.51 10.12 -9.58
C LEU A 13 4.30 10.84 -10.66
N PHE A 14 3.65 11.70 -11.42
CA PHE A 14 4.29 12.43 -12.51
C PHE A 14 5.28 13.48 -12.03
N LEU A 15 5.21 13.85 -10.75
CA LEU A 15 6.12 14.80 -10.13
C LEU A 15 7.22 14.12 -9.33
N THR A 16 7.15 12.79 -9.21
CA THR A 16 8.08 11.99 -8.42
C THR A 16 9.18 11.45 -9.33
N SER A 17 10.43 11.57 -8.88
CA SER A 17 11.56 10.98 -9.61
C SER A 17 11.49 9.47 -9.56
N THR A 18 11.89 8.83 -10.66
CA THR A 18 11.95 7.37 -10.70
C THR A 18 13.14 6.86 -9.90
N HIS A 19 12.99 5.67 -9.34
CA HIS A 19 14.10 4.94 -8.73
C HIS A 19 15.03 4.38 -9.81
N ASP A 20 16.16 3.82 -9.41
CA ASP A 20 17.15 3.26 -10.34
C ASP A 20 16.56 2.17 -11.23
N ASP A 21 15.58 1.43 -10.74
CA ASP A 21 14.91 0.39 -11.51
C ASP A 21 13.81 0.93 -12.43
N GLY A 22 13.63 2.24 -12.48
CA GLY A 22 12.61 2.89 -13.31
C GLY A 22 11.24 2.95 -12.66
N SER A 23 11.09 2.41 -11.45
CA SER A 23 9.80 2.45 -10.75
C SER A 23 9.64 3.76 -9.99
N ARG A 24 8.40 4.07 -9.65
CA ARG A 24 8.08 5.18 -8.74
C ARG A 24 6.78 4.87 -8.02
N HIS A 25 6.60 5.48 -6.87
CA HIS A 25 5.39 5.25 -6.09
C HIS A 25 4.94 6.52 -5.38
N ALA A 26 3.66 6.54 -5.01
CA ALA A 26 3.07 7.62 -4.23
C ALA A 26 2.12 7.01 -3.20
N PRO A 27 2.13 7.52 -1.95
CA PRO A 27 1.21 6.99 -0.94
C PRO A 27 -0.22 7.40 -1.25
N ILE A 28 -1.15 6.49 -0.97
CA ILE A 28 -2.58 6.77 -1.05
C ILE A 28 -3.11 7.01 0.36
N ALA A 29 -2.81 6.11 1.29
CA ALA A 29 -3.29 6.19 2.66
C ALA A 29 -2.44 5.32 3.57
N ARG A 30 -2.48 5.61 4.87
CA ARG A 30 -1.77 4.84 5.89
C ARG A 30 -2.73 4.38 6.97
N VAL A 31 -2.53 3.15 7.44
CA VAL A 31 -3.30 2.58 8.54
C VAL A 31 -2.28 1.93 9.47
N GLY A 32 -1.91 2.61 10.56
CA GLY A 32 -0.87 2.11 11.47
C GLY A 32 0.46 1.97 10.75
N ALA A 33 1.02 0.77 10.79
CA ALA A 33 2.27 0.46 10.10
C ALA A 33 2.09 0.13 8.62
N PHE A 34 0.85 0.05 8.14
CA PHE A 34 0.56 -0.32 6.77
C PHE A 34 0.32 0.90 5.89
N GLU A 35 0.71 0.79 4.62
CA GLU A 35 0.51 1.86 3.66
C GLU A 35 -0.06 1.28 2.37
N VAL A 36 -1.15 1.88 1.89
CA VAL A 36 -1.67 1.58 0.55
C VAL A 36 -1.05 2.61 -0.37
N ARG A 37 -0.36 2.15 -1.40
CA ARG A 37 0.37 3.05 -2.30
C ARG A 37 0.14 2.70 -3.76
N LEU A 38 0.28 3.72 -4.59
CA LEU A 38 0.20 3.58 -6.03
C LEU A 38 1.62 3.36 -6.55
N LEU A 39 1.80 2.35 -7.39
CA LEU A 39 3.08 2.01 -7.99
C LEU A 39 3.00 2.11 -9.50
N GLU A 40 4.06 2.61 -10.10
CA GLU A 40 4.24 2.57 -11.54
C GLU A 40 5.52 1.78 -11.81
N LEU A 41 5.38 0.67 -12.51
CA LEU A 41 6.51 -0.21 -12.85
C LEU A 41 6.76 -0.16 -14.34
N PRO A 42 8.05 -0.06 -14.75
CA PRO A 42 8.37 -0.05 -16.18
C PRO A 42 8.10 -1.42 -16.80
N SER A 43 7.73 -1.41 -18.07
CA SER A 43 7.59 -2.64 -18.81
C SER A 43 8.98 -3.13 -19.27
N ALA A 44 9.22 -4.44 -19.16
CA ALA A 44 10.48 -5.02 -19.62
C ALA A 44 10.67 -4.89 -21.13
N ASN A 45 9.56 -4.85 -21.88
CA ASN A 45 9.60 -4.80 -23.35
C ASN A 45 9.50 -3.40 -23.90
N SER A 46 8.95 -2.47 -23.14
CA SER A 46 8.78 -1.08 -23.60
C SER A 46 8.76 -0.16 -22.39
N PRO A 47 9.80 0.67 -22.20
CA PRO A 47 9.83 1.62 -21.09
C PRO A 47 8.71 2.65 -21.14
N GLU A 48 8.09 2.83 -22.30
CA GLU A 48 6.99 3.76 -22.47
C GLU A 48 5.66 3.20 -22.00
N GLU A 49 5.59 1.89 -21.79
CA GLU A 49 4.37 1.19 -21.35
C GLU A 49 4.48 0.77 -19.91
N ALA A 50 4.55 1.76 -19.03
CA ALA A 50 4.57 1.47 -17.60
C ALA A 50 3.24 0.91 -17.15
N SER A 51 3.27 -0.05 -16.21
CA SER A 51 2.06 -0.60 -15.63
C SER A 51 1.77 0.02 -14.28
N LEU A 52 0.48 0.20 -14.01
CA LEU A 52 -0.02 0.80 -12.78
C LEU A 52 -0.43 -0.31 -11.81
N TRP A 53 0.03 -0.20 -10.57
CA TRP A 53 -0.25 -1.17 -9.52
C TRP A 53 -0.71 -0.45 -8.26
N VAL A 54 -1.51 -1.13 -7.45
CA VAL A 54 -1.80 -0.67 -6.09
C VAL A 54 -1.26 -1.73 -5.15
N GLU A 55 -0.49 -1.29 -4.17
CA GLU A 55 0.21 -2.18 -3.26
C GLU A 55 -0.17 -1.88 -1.81
N LEU A 56 -0.32 -2.95 -1.02
CA LEU A 56 -0.37 -2.85 0.43
C LEU A 56 1.03 -3.18 0.95
N TYR A 57 1.63 -2.24 1.65
CA TYR A 57 3.01 -2.33 2.12
C TYR A 57 3.07 -2.25 3.64
N ASP A 58 3.86 -3.13 4.24
CA ASP A 58 4.12 -3.12 5.68
C ASP A 58 5.38 -2.31 5.92
N ARG A 59 5.22 -1.09 6.44
CA ARG A 59 6.34 -0.18 6.69
C ARG A 59 7.23 -0.65 7.85
N GLY A 60 6.65 -1.37 8.80
CA GLY A 60 7.39 -1.90 9.94
C GLY A 60 8.38 -2.97 9.54
N HIS A 61 7.97 -3.86 8.65
CA HIS A 61 8.80 -4.96 8.16
C HIS A 61 9.45 -4.65 6.82
N ARG A 62 9.08 -3.54 6.19
CA ARG A 62 9.61 -3.10 4.89
C ARG A 62 9.40 -4.16 3.81
N VAL A 63 8.19 -4.67 3.72
CA VAL A 63 7.85 -5.72 2.78
C VAL A 63 6.45 -5.47 2.20
N GLY A 64 6.28 -5.82 0.92
CA GLY A 64 4.96 -5.80 0.29
C GLY A 64 4.14 -6.97 0.81
N VAL A 65 2.89 -6.70 1.15
CA VAL A 65 1.95 -7.72 1.64
C VAL A 65 1.11 -8.25 0.49
N ASP A 66 0.64 -7.34 -0.37
CA ASP A 66 -0.23 -7.70 -1.48
C ASP A 66 -0.15 -6.60 -2.54
N SER A 67 -0.40 -6.97 -3.80
CA SER A 67 -0.39 -5.98 -4.88
C SER A 67 -1.24 -6.48 -6.04
N TYR A 68 -1.83 -5.53 -6.77
CA TYR A 68 -2.70 -5.83 -7.91
C TYR A 68 -2.42 -4.86 -9.05
N LYS A 69 -2.29 -5.41 -10.24
CA LYS A 69 -2.12 -4.63 -11.45
C LYS A 69 -3.48 -4.04 -11.86
N CYS A 70 -3.49 -2.78 -12.22
CA CYS A 70 -4.70 -2.05 -12.59
C CYS A 70 -4.63 -1.59 -14.03
N GLY A 71 -5.73 -1.77 -14.75
CA GLY A 71 -5.81 -1.35 -16.16
C GLY A 71 -6.08 0.14 -16.31
N ASP A 72 -6.75 0.73 -15.34
CA ASP A 72 -7.08 2.16 -15.35
C ASP A 72 -7.23 2.68 -13.93
N LEU A 73 -7.54 3.97 -13.82
CA LEU A 73 -7.65 4.64 -12.54
C LEU A 73 -8.86 4.17 -11.74
N ASP A 74 -9.95 3.82 -12.40
CA ASP A 74 -11.14 3.30 -11.73
C ASP A 74 -10.84 1.97 -11.04
N GLU A 75 -10.11 1.08 -11.72
CA GLU A 75 -9.66 -0.17 -11.10
C GLU A 75 -8.74 0.11 -9.91
N ALA A 76 -7.87 1.09 -10.04
CA ALA A 76 -6.96 1.45 -8.95
C ALA A 76 -7.74 1.91 -7.72
N ILE A 77 -8.83 2.65 -7.91
CA ILE A 77 -9.70 3.09 -6.82
C ILE A 77 -10.34 1.89 -6.14
N ASP A 78 -10.86 0.94 -6.91
CA ASP A 78 -11.50 -0.25 -6.35
C ASP A 78 -10.50 -1.10 -5.56
N VAL A 79 -9.31 -1.30 -6.11
CA VAL A 79 -8.26 -2.06 -5.43
C VAL A 79 -7.79 -1.34 -4.17
N ALA A 80 -7.67 -0.01 -4.23
CA ALA A 80 -7.26 0.76 -3.06
C ALA A 80 -8.26 0.60 -1.92
N GLN A 81 -9.57 0.60 -2.22
CA GLN A 81 -10.60 0.36 -1.20
C GLN A 81 -10.45 -1.02 -0.59
N LEU A 82 -10.23 -2.03 -1.42
CA LEU A 82 -10.01 -3.40 -0.96
C LEU A 82 -8.81 -3.48 -0.02
N LEU A 83 -7.69 -2.91 -0.44
CA LEU A 83 -6.46 -2.95 0.35
C LEU A 83 -6.54 -2.10 1.62
N MET A 84 -7.32 -1.03 1.61
CA MET A 84 -7.59 -0.26 2.82
C MET A 84 -8.36 -1.08 3.85
N THR A 85 -9.34 -1.85 3.41
CA THR A 85 -10.08 -2.76 4.29
C THR A 85 -9.15 -3.81 4.87
N GLN A 86 -8.29 -4.39 4.03
CA GLN A 86 -7.32 -5.39 4.46
C GLN A 86 -6.32 -4.79 5.46
N ALA A 87 -5.83 -3.59 5.18
CA ALA A 87 -4.90 -2.90 6.07
C ALA A 87 -5.52 -2.62 7.45
N THR A 88 -6.77 -2.20 7.47
CA THR A 88 -7.49 -1.93 8.72
C THR A 88 -7.63 -3.21 9.53
N GLN A 89 -7.96 -4.31 8.87
CA GLN A 89 -8.08 -5.62 9.53
C GLN A 89 -6.74 -6.09 10.09
N LEU A 90 -5.69 -6.02 9.29
CA LEU A 90 -4.35 -6.43 9.74
C LEU A 90 -3.83 -5.57 10.88
N ASN A 91 -4.09 -4.27 10.82
CA ASN A 91 -3.68 -3.36 11.89
C ASN A 91 -4.43 -3.65 13.19
N SER A 92 -5.71 -3.97 13.10
CA SER A 92 -6.52 -4.35 14.26
C SER A 92 -6.00 -5.64 14.88
N GLU A 93 -5.70 -6.64 14.06
CA GLU A 93 -5.16 -7.92 14.53
C GLU A 93 -3.81 -7.75 15.21
N ALA A 94 -2.93 -6.91 14.63
CA ALA A 94 -1.63 -6.62 15.22
C ALA A 94 -1.78 -5.92 16.56
N GLY A 95 -2.71 -4.96 16.65
CA GLY A 95 -3.01 -4.27 17.89
C GLY A 95 -3.55 -5.21 18.97
N GLU A 96 -4.43 -6.09 18.60
CA GLU A 96 -4.98 -7.11 19.51
C GLU A 96 -3.88 -8.06 20.01
N ALA A 97 -3.01 -8.50 19.11
CA ALA A 97 -1.92 -9.38 19.48
C ALA A 97 -0.98 -8.72 20.49
N VAL A 98 -0.63 -7.45 20.26
CA VAL A 98 0.21 -6.68 21.17
C VAL A 98 -0.48 -6.49 22.52
N ALA A 99 -1.76 -6.10 22.52
CA ALA A 99 -2.53 -5.90 23.73
C ALA A 99 -2.63 -7.19 24.53
N PHE A 100 -2.83 -8.30 23.83
CA PHE A 100 -2.91 -9.63 24.47
C PHE A 100 -1.58 -9.99 25.14
N SER A 101 -0.47 -9.74 24.49
CA SER A 101 0.85 -10.05 25.03
C SER A 101 1.17 -9.25 26.29
N PHE A 102 0.84 -7.98 26.33
CA PHE A 102 1.11 -7.11 27.47
C PHE A 102 0.07 -7.21 28.57
N GLY A 103 -1.12 -7.56 28.25
CA GLY A 103 -2.21 -7.67 29.22
C GLY A 103 -2.11 -8.87 30.13
N ARG A 104 -1.22 -9.78 29.87
CA ARG A 104 -0.97 -10.98 30.65
C ARG A 104 0.25 -10.89 31.49
N SER A 105 0.85 -10.86 31.30
CA SER A 105 1.75 -10.84 31.72
C SER A 105 2.33 -10.73 32.10
N SER A 106 2.08 -11.31 31.67
CA SER A 106 2.34 -11.22 31.85
C SER A 106 2.49 -11.65 31.55
N ASP A 107 2.29 -12.33 31.24
CA ASP A 107 2.42 -12.49 30.88
C ASP A 107 2.53 -12.92 30.27
N VAL A 108 2.45 -13.44 30.05
CA VAL A 108 2.44 -13.36 29.46
C VAL A 108 2.56 -13.40 28.79
N ILE A 109 2.59 -13.69 28.62
CA ILE A 109 2.58 -13.20 28.01
C ILE A 109 2.64 -13.02 27.69
N GLU A 110 2.53 -13.29 27.54
CA GLU A 110 2.43 -12.59 27.27
C GLU A 110 2.42 -12.27 27.16
#